data_d0f83256e2f74f5bb54e34eb63c74bac
#
_entry.id   d0f83256e2f74f5bb54e34eb63c74bac
#
_cell.length_a   1.000
_cell.length_b   1.000
_cell.length_c   1.000
_cell.angle_alpha   90.00
_cell.angle_beta   90.00
_cell.angle_gamma   90.00
#
_symmetry.space_group_name_H-M   'P 1'
#
loop_
_entity.id
_entity.type
_entity.pdbx_description
1 polymer ?
#
loop_
_entity_poly.entity_id
_entity_poly.type
_entity_poly.pdbx_seq_one_letter_code
_entity_poly.pdbx_strand_id
1 'polypeptide(L)'
;MKALTIRPGKLTLAQLRDVYQHPVTLTLDDNAYGPIQQSVACVERIVEENRTTYGINTGFGLLASTRIARDDLENLQRSIVLSHAAGVGEPTDDNLVRLIMVLKINSLSRGFSGIRLEVIQALIALVNAEVYPHIPLKGSVGAAGARAPLAHMSLVLLGEGQARHQGQWLPATEALAKAGLKPLTLAAKEGLALLNGTQVSAAFALRGLFDAEDLFAAATVAGSLTVEAALGSRSPFDARIHEVRGQRGQIDAALAYRHLLGARSEVSDSHRNCEKVQDPYSLRCQPQVMGACLTQIRQAAEVLEIEANAVSDNPLVFAEQGDVLSGGNFHAEPVAMAADNLALAFAEIGSLSERRISLMMDKHMSQLPPFLVENGGVNSGFMIAQVTAAALASENKALAHPSSVDSIPTSANQEDHVSMAPAAGRRLWSMADNVRGILAVEWLAACQGLDFRNGLKTSEGLEQARRLLREHVSFYDKDRFFAPDIEAASQLLAAGHLTSLLPAALLPSQA
;
A
#
# COMPACT_ATOMS: atom_id res chain seq x y z
N MET A 1 0.78 20.73 8.65
CA MET A 1 1.25 20.15 7.39
C MET A 1 2.75 19.94 7.46
N LYS A 2 3.24 18.76 7.03
CA LYS A 2 4.69 18.51 6.96
C LYS A 2 5.27 19.15 5.70
N ALA A 3 6.43 19.80 5.81
CA ALA A 3 7.14 20.34 4.65
C ALA A 3 7.90 19.22 3.94
N LEU A 4 7.79 19.15 2.61
CA LEU A 4 8.52 18.21 1.77
C LEU A 4 9.09 18.93 0.54
N THR A 5 10.40 18.92 0.40
CA THR A 5 11.06 19.36 -0.82
C THR A 5 11.19 18.18 -1.77
N ILE A 6 10.59 18.28 -2.94
CA ILE A 6 10.72 17.25 -3.97
C ILE A 6 12.06 17.48 -4.69
N ARG A 7 12.97 16.53 -4.49
CA ARG A 7 14.17 16.34 -5.29
C ARG A 7 13.83 15.22 -6.28
N PRO A 8 13.68 15.55 -7.57
CA PRO A 8 13.16 14.59 -8.55
C PRO A 8 13.94 13.28 -8.59
N GLY A 9 13.21 12.18 -8.48
CA GLY A 9 13.79 10.84 -8.51
C GLY A 9 14.45 10.37 -7.21
N LYS A 10 14.22 11.07 -6.08
CA LYS A 10 14.87 10.77 -4.78
C LYS A 10 13.91 10.69 -3.59
N LEU A 11 12.66 10.38 -3.83
CA LEU A 11 11.71 10.15 -2.73
C LEU A 11 12.01 8.81 -2.04
N THR A 12 12.02 8.83 -0.72
CA THR A 12 12.16 7.62 0.10
C THR A 12 10.81 7.03 0.45
N LEU A 13 10.76 5.74 0.80
CA LEU A 13 9.53 5.09 1.28
C LEU A 13 8.97 5.78 2.52
N ALA A 14 9.83 6.23 3.44
CA ALA A 14 9.39 6.96 4.63
C ALA A 14 8.70 8.28 4.27
N GLN A 15 9.23 9.03 3.29
CA GLN A 15 8.59 10.24 2.78
C GLN A 15 7.25 9.95 2.10
N LEU A 16 7.17 8.89 1.31
CA LEU A 16 5.94 8.45 0.65
C LEU A 16 4.87 8.04 1.66
N ARG A 17 5.26 7.35 2.72
CA ARG A 17 4.37 7.01 3.84
C ARG A 17 3.85 8.28 4.54
N ASP A 18 4.70 9.24 4.80
CA ASP A 18 4.30 10.53 5.36
C ASP A 18 3.30 11.28 4.47
N VAL A 19 3.53 11.30 3.15
CA VAL A 19 2.61 11.90 2.18
C VAL A 19 1.24 11.22 2.20
N TYR A 20 1.24 9.89 2.30
CA TYR A 20 -0.02 9.14 2.41
C TYR A 20 -0.75 9.43 3.72
N GLN A 21 -0.04 9.47 4.84
CA GLN A 21 -0.65 9.58 6.17
C GLN A 21 -1.04 11.02 6.55
N HIS A 22 -0.37 12.03 6.00
CA HIS A 22 -0.52 13.42 6.44
C HIS A 22 -0.57 14.41 5.28
N PRO A 23 -1.33 15.51 5.39
CA PRO A 23 -1.20 16.63 4.48
C PRO A 23 0.22 17.18 4.48
N VAL A 24 0.70 17.59 3.29
CA VAL A 24 2.06 18.09 3.07
C VAL A 24 2.07 19.45 2.39
N THR A 25 3.10 20.23 2.65
CA THR A 25 3.42 21.41 1.87
C THR A 25 4.64 21.10 1.01
N LEU A 26 4.43 21.10 -0.31
CA LEU A 26 5.45 20.74 -1.29
C LEU A 26 6.21 21.98 -1.75
N THR A 27 7.53 21.81 -1.90
CA THR A 27 8.42 22.72 -2.65
C THR A 27 9.16 21.87 -3.67
N LEU A 28 9.37 22.40 -4.88
CA LEU A 28 10.21 21.76 -5.88
C LEU A 28 11.65 22.29 -5.75
N ASP A 29 12.62 21.39 -5.72
CA ASP A 29 14.04 21.74 -5.72
C ASP A 29 14.38 22.53 -7.01
N ASP A 30 15.08 23.63 -6.88
CA ASP A 30 15.42 24.53 -7.99
C ASP A 30 16.26 23.83 -9.07
N ASN A 31 17.01 22.80 -8.72
CA ASN A 31 17.78 21.98 -9.67
C ASN A 31 16.89 21.25 -10.69
N ALA A 32 15.59 21.11 -10.44
CA ALA A 32 14.65 20.55 -11.39
C ALA A 32 14.31 21.49 -12.55
N TYR A 33 14.44 22.79 -12.39
CA TYR A 33 13.96 23.78 -13.37
C TYR A 33 14.70 23.68 -14.72
N GLY A 34 16.02 23.55 -14.70
CA GLY A 34 16.83 23.43 -15.92
C GLY A 34 16.42 22.25 -16.80
N PRO A 35 16.43 21.02 -16.30
CA PRO A 35 15.98 19.84 -17.05
C PRO A 35 14.55 19.93 -17.57
N ILE A 36 13.62 20.47 -16.78
CA ILE A 36 12.23 20.69 -17.21
C ILE A 36 12.18 21.63 -18.40
N GLN A 37 12.83 22.80 -18.32
CA GLN A 37 12.84 23.79 -19.38
C GLN A 37 13.52 23.27 -20.66
N GLN A 38 14.61 22.52 -20.53
CA GLN A 38 15.28 21.90 -21.68
C GLN A 38 14.40 20.88 -22.41
N SER A 39 13.61 20.09 -21.67
CA SER A 39 12.69 19.13 -22.28
C SER A 39 11.55 19.85 -23.03
N VAL A 40 11.05 20.95 -22.51
CA VAL A 40 10.03 21.80 -23.16
C VAL A 40 10.60 22.39 -24.46
N ALA A 41 11.79 22.97 -24.40
CA ALA A 41 12.45 23.55 -25.57
C ALA A 41 12.68 22.51 -26.67
N CYS A 42 12.97 21.27 -26.31
CA CYS A 42 13.09 20.17 -27.27
C CYS A 42 11.77 19.88 -27.98
N VAL A 43 10.65 19.83 -27.25
CA VAL A 43 9.31 19.64 -27.84
C VAL A 43 8.93 20.80 -28.75
N GLU A 44 9.15 22.04 -28.32
CA GLU A 44 8.87 23.25 -29.12
C GLU A 44 9.62 23.24 -30.43
N ARG A 45 10.90 22.88 -30.41
CA ARG A 45 11.72 22.74 -31.62
C ARG A 45 11.16 21.71 -32.59
N ILE A 46 10.70 20.55 -32.13
CA ILE A 46 10.08 19.51 -32.95
C ILE A 46 8.82 20.04 -33.63
N VAL A 47 8.01 20.82 -32.93
CA VAL A 47 6.80 21.44 -33.46
C VAL A 47 7.17 22.50 -34.53
N GLU A 48 8.16 23.34 -34.23
CA GLU A 48 8.63 24.39 -35.17
C GLU A 48 9.23 23.80 -36.43
N GLU A 49 10.07 22.77 -36.32
CA GLU A 49 10.66 22.03 -37.45
C GLU A 49 9.64 21.13 -38.16
N ASN A 50 8.42 21.05 -37.66
CA ASN A 50 7.34 20.29 -38.25
C ASN A 50 7.65 18.77 -38.42
N ARG A 51 8.48 18.22 -37.54
CA ARG A 51 8.82 16.78 -37.52
C ARG A 51 7.63 15.98 -36.95
N THR A 52 7.24 14.93 -37.68
CA THR A 52 6.19 14.03 -37.19
C THR A 52 6.72 13.19 -36.02
N THR A 53 6.19 13.36 -34.82
CA THR A 53 6.64 12.67 -33.62
C THR A 53 5.44 12.22 -32.79
N TYR A 54 5.41 10.91 -32.49
CA TYR A 54 4.34 10.34 -31.67
C TYR A 54 4.18 11.07 -30.34
N GLY A 55 2.95 11.32 -29.97
CA GLY A 55 2.61 11.99 -28.69
C GLY A 55 2.80 13.51 -28.68
N ILE A 56 3.42 14.08 -29.72
CA ILE A 56 3.61 15.53 -29.87
C ILE A 56 2.63 16.09 -30.90
N ASN A 57 2.65 15.58 -32.13
CA ASN A 57 1.82 16.05 -33.26
C ASN A 57 1.19 14.90 -34.04
N THR A 58 0.87 13.81 -33.39
CA THR A 58 0.13 12.67 -33.95
C THR A 58 -1.08 12.34 -33.09
N GLY A 59 -2.00 11.54 -33.62
CA GLY A 59 -3.00 10.84 -32.83
C GLY A 59 -2.36 9.80 -31.90
N PHE A 60 -3.20 9.09 -31.14
CA PHE A 60 -2.75 8.16 -30.11
C PHE A 60 -3.23 6.73 -30.38
N GLY A 61 -2.56 5.73 -29.82
CA GLY A 61 -2.91 4.32 -29.97
C GLY A 61 -2.93 3.92 -31.45
N LEU A 62 -4.05 3.39 -31.92
CA LEU A 62 -4.23 3.00 -33.32
C LEU A 62 -4.09 4.19 -34.30
N LEU A 63 -4.32 5.41 -33.85
CA LEU A 63 -4.22 6.63 -34.63
C LEU A 63 -2.82 7.27 -34.60
N ALA A 64 -1.82 6.57 -34.13
CA ALA A 64 -0.46 7.07 -33.97
C ALA A 64 0.21 7.56 -35.26
N SER A 65 -0.23 7.07 -36.41
CA SER A 65 0.24 7.53 -37.74
C SER A 65 -0.52 8.72 -38.30
N THR A 66 -1.59 9.16 -37.66
CA THR A 66 -2.38 10.33 -38.09
C THR A 66 -1.72 11.60 -37.59
N ARG A 67 -1.23 12.41 -38.51
CA ARG A 67 -0.59 13.70 -38.23
C ARG A 67 -1.62 14.76 -37.92
N ILE A 68 -1.36 15.57 -36.87
CA ILE A 68 -2.21 16.67 -36.42
C ILE A 68 -1.56 18.01 -36.84
N ALA A 69 -2.36 18.90 -37.37
CA ALA A 69 -1.92 20.25 -37.74
C ALA A 69 -1.55 21.07 -36.48
N ARG A 70 -0.60 22.01 -36.64
CA ARG A 70 -0.12 22.85 -35.55
C ARG A 70 -1.24 23.56 -34.79
N ASP A 71 -2.21 24.09 -35.54
CA ASP A 71 -3.34 24.87 -35.00
C ASP A 71 -4.31 24.02 -34.18
N ASP A 72 -4.26 22.69 -34.33
CA ASP A 72 -5.11 21.75 -33.59
C ASP A 72 -4.41 21.10 -32.39
N LEU A 73 -3.14 21.41 -32.12
CA LEU A 73 -2.39 20.76 -31.06
C LEU A 73 -2.95 21.02 -29.65
N GLU A 74 -3.45 22.25 -29.38
CA GLU A 74 -4.11 22.56 -28.11
C GLU A 74 -5.43 21.79 -27.96
N ASN A 75 -6.23 21.73 -29.02
CA ASN A 75 -7.45 20.93 -29.04
C ASN A 75 -7.15 19.45 -28.84
N LEU A 76 -6.08 18.92 -29.43
CA LEU A 76 -5.65 17.54 -29.24
C LEU A 76 -5.37 17.25 -27.77
N GLN A 77 -4.59 18.11 -27.08
CA GLN A 77 -4.24 17.93 -25.68
C GLN A 77 -5.46 17.99 -24.78
N ARG A 78 -6.35 18.94 -24.99
CA ARG A 78 -7.63 19.01 -24.28
C ARG A 78 -8.50 17.78 -24.55
N SER A 79 -8.66 17.40 -25.79
CA SER A 79 -9.53 16.28 -26.20
C SER A 79 -9.07 14.94 -25.61
N ILE A 80 -7.77 14.69 -25.54
CA ILE A 80 -7.25 13.45 -24.95
C ILE A 80 -7.60 13.38 -23.46
N VAL A 81 -7.48 14.48 -22.72
CA VAL A 81 -7.85 14.52 -21.30
C VAL A 81 -9.34 14.24 -21.13
N LEU A 82 -10.18 14.92 -21.90
CA LEU A 82 -11.65 14.75 -21.83
C LEU A 82 -12.09 13.33 -22.17
N SER A 83 -11.59 12.77 -23.26
CA SER A 83 -12.00 11.44 -23.74
C SER A 83 -11.49 10.29 -22.87
N HIS A 84 -10.38 10.49 -22.17
CA HIS A 84 -9.79 9.47 -21.31
C HIS A 84 -10.33 9.51 -19.88
N ALA A 85 -11.02 10.57 -19.47
CA ALA A 85 -11.69 10.67 -18.19
C ALA A 85 -12.99 9.84 -18.19
N ALA A 86 -12.86 8.54 -18.29
CA ALA A 86 -13.94 7.57 -18.45
C ALA A 86 -13.94 6.49 -17.36
N GLY A 87 -13.36 6.78 -16.21
CA GLY A 87 -13.35 5.90 -15.05
C GLY A 87 -14.68 5.85 -14.33
N VAL A 88 -14.89 4.82 -13.52
CA VAL A 88 -16.12 4.56 -12.77
C VAL A 88 -15.82 4.08 -11.35
N GLY A 89 -16.83 4.00 -10.53
CA GLY A 89 -16.75 3.51 -9.15
C GLY A 89 -16.60 4.64 -8.13
N GLU A 90 -16.39 4.23 -6.89
CA GLU A 90 -16.22 5.16 -5.76
C GLU A 90 -15.04 6.10 -5.96
N PRO A 91 -15.10 7.32 -5.41
CA PRO A 91 -13.97 8.22 -5.44
C PRO A 91 -12.80 7.68 -4.59
N THR A 92 -11.61 7.85 -5.09
CA THR A 92 -10.38 7.60 -4.34
C THR A 92 -10.29 8.56 -3.15
N ASP A 93 -9.84 8.09 -1.99
CA ASP A 93 -9.71 8.94 -0.80
C ASP A 93 -8.61 9.99 -0.94
N ASP A 94 -8.70 11.04 -0.13
CA ASP A 94 -7.79 12.19 -0.19
C ASP A 94 -6.33 11.81 0.01
N ASN A 95 -6.04 10.85 0.87
CA ASN A 95 -4.68 10.41 1.15
C ASN A 95 -4.03 9.76 -0.08
N LEU A 96 -4.80 8.93 -0.78
CA LEU A 96 -4.34 8.30 -2.02
C LEU A 96 -4.25 9.29 -3.17
N VAL A 97 -5.22 10.20 -3.31
CA VAL A 97 -5.14 11.25 -4.35
C VAL A 97 -3.91 12.10 -4.15
N ARG A 98 -3.61 12.51 -2.91
CA ARG A 98 -2.39 13.24 -2.58
C ARG A 98 -1.13 12.46 -2.97
N LEU A 99 -1.08 11.17 -2.65
CA LEU A 99 0.06 10.32 -3.00
C LEU A 99 0.21 10.20 -4.52
N ILE A 100 -0.88 9.98 -5.26
CA ILE A 100 -0.88 9.95 -6.74
C ILE A 100 -0.31 11.25 -7.30
N MET A 101 -0.77 12.40 -6.81
CA MET A 101 -0.31 13.70 -7.27
C MET A 101 1.17 13.92 -6.98
N VAL A 102 1.65 13.56 -5.80
CA VAL A 102 3.08 13.67 -5.44
C VAL A 102 3.95 12.78 -6.32
N LEU A 103 3.53 11.55 -6.58
CA LEU A 103 4.24 10.65 -7.50
C LEU A 103 4.29 11.21 -8.92
N LYS A 104 3.18 11.80 -9.38
CA LYS A 104 3.12 12.43 -10.71
C LYS A 104 4.03 13.65 -10.80
N ILE A 105 4.00 14.52 -9.82
CA ILE A 105 4.88 15.69 -9.73
C ILE A 105 6.35 15.25 -9.75
N ASN A 106 6.71 14.23 -8.98
CA ASN A 106 8.06 13.68 -8.93
C ASN A 106 8.54 13.21 -10.31
N SER A 107 7.73 12.44 -11.00
CA SER A 107 8.04 11.90 -12.34
C SER A 107 8.19 13.02 -13.38
N LEU A 108 7.23 13.94 -13.44
CA LEU A 108 7.25 15.06 -14.39
C LEU A 108 8.43 15.99 -14.17
N SER A 109 8.82 16.16 -12.92
CA SER A 109 9.92 17.07 -12.52
C SER A 109 11.31 16.54 -12.90
N ARG A 110 11.43 15.29 -13.36
CA ARG A 110 12.70 14.73 -13.82
C ARG A 110 13.19 15.27 -15.18
N GLY A 111 12.31 15.98 -15.91
CA GLY A 111 12.70 16.64 -17.14
C GLY A 111 12.76 15.75 -18.37
N PHE A 112 11.96 14.68 -18.44
CA PHE A 112 11.87 13.78 -19.60
C PHE A 112 10.49 13.77 -20.26
N SER A 113 9.57 14.63 -19.82
CA SER A 113 8.18 14.61 -20.27
C SER A 113 7.79 15.75 -21.21
N GLY A 114 8.62 16.77 -21.34
CA GLY A 114 8.33 17.93 -22.19
C GLY A 114 7.15 18.79 -21.72
N ILE A 115 6.88 18.78 -20.43
CA ILE A 115 5.80 19.53 -19.79
C ILE A 115 6.32 20.78 -19.11
N ARG A 116 5.59 21.90 -19.29
CA ARG A 116 6.01 23.19 -18.72
C ARG A 116 6.00 23.19 -17.19
N LEU A 117 6.94 23.90 -16.59
CA LEU A 117 7.06 24.09 -15.15
C LEU A 117 5.75 24.60 -14.54
N GLU A 118 5.04 25.49 -15.22
CA GLU A 118 3.76 26.06 -14.77
C GLU A 118 2.69 24.98 -14.51
N VAL A 119 2.66 23.91 -15.31
CA VAL A 119 1.71 22.79 -15.10
C VAL A 119 2.09 21.97 -13.86
N ILE A 120 3.39 21.73 -13.68
CA ILE A 120 3.90 21.05 -12.48
C ILE A 120 3.60 21.89 -11.22
N GLN A 121 3.85 23.20 -11.30
CA GLN A 121 3.56 24.12 -10.19
C GLN A 121 2.08 24.23 -9.88
N ALA A 122 1.20 24.10 -10.87
CA ALA A 122 -0.25 24.03 -10.65
C ALA A 122 -0.64 22.76 -9.85
N LEU A 123 -0.06 21.61 -10.18
CA LEU A 123 -0.26 20.38 -9.39
C LEU A 123 0.24 20.56 -7.94
N ILE A 124 1.40 21.17 -7.76
CA ILE A 124 1.95 21.49 -6.43
C ILE A 124 1.00 22.39 -5.65
N ALA A 125 0.47 23.45 -6.30
CA ALA A 125 -0.47 24.37 -5.67
C ALA A 125 -1.77 23.67 -5.22
N LEU A 126 -2.29 22.73 -6.01
CA LEU A 126 -3.45 21.91 -5.63
C LEU A 126 -3.16 21.08 -4.37
N VAL A 127 -2.03 20.40 -4.32
CA VAL A 127 -1.62 19.62 -3.13
C VAL A 127 -1.48 20.53 -1.91
N ASN A 128 -0.83 21.67 -2.06
CA ASN A 128 -0.59 22.61 -0.95
C ASN A 128 -1.87 23.26 -0.42
N ALA A 129 -2.88 23.39 -1.26
CA ALA A 129 -4.20 23.90 -0.89
C ALA A 129 -5.15 22.79 -0.42
N GLU A 130 -4.70 21.51 -0.37
CA GLU A 130 -5.54 20.36 -0.08
C GLU A 130 -6.78 20.28 -0.99
N VAL A 131 -6.57 20.56 -2.27
CA VAL A 131 -7.56 20.41 -3.33
C VAL A 131 -7.27 19.11 -4.07
N TYR A 132 -8.12 18.12 -3.86
CA TYR A 132 -7.91 16.76 -4.35
C TYR A 132 -8.89 16.43 -5.48
N PRO A 133 -8.43 16.30 -6.73
CA PRO A 133 -9.28 15.93 -7.86
C PRO A 133 -10.06 14.65 -7.61
N HIS A 134 -11.27 14.59 -8.18
CA HIS A 134 -12.09 13.38 -8.17
C HIS A 134 -11.47 12.33 -9.10
N ILE A 135 -10.98 11.24 -8.52
CA ILE A 135 -10.41 10.12 -9.27
C ILE A 135 -11.22 8.86 -8.93
N PRO A 136 -12.01 8.32 -9.87
CA PRO A 136 -12.71 7.05 -9.68
C PRO A 136 -11.72 5.88 -9.51
N LEU A 137 -12.09 4.91 -8.68
CA LEU A 137 -11.22 3.77 -8.36
C LEU A 137 -11.02 2.79 -9.51
N LYS A 138 -11.89 2.75 -10.50
CA LYS A 138 -11.91 1.73 -11.56
C LYS A 138 -11.87 2.36 -12.94
N GLY A 139 -11.26 1.65 -13.90
CA GLY A 139 -11.21 2.08 -15.30
C GLY A 139 -9.84 1.99 -15.94
N SER A 140 -8.86 1.37 -15.27
CA SER A 140 -7.52 1.16 -15.83
C SER A 140 -7.13 -0.31 -15.77
N VAL A 141 -6.55 -0.78 -16.86
CA VAL A 141 -5.94 -2.12 -16.99
C VAL A 141 -4.41 -2.10 -16.83
N GLY A 142 -3.83 -0.93 -16.54
CA GLY A 142 -2.39 -0.76 -16.38
C GLY A 142 -1.59 -0.88 -17.69
N ALA A 143 -2.24 -0.67 -18.84
CA ALA A 143 -1.63 -0.81 -20.17
C ALA A 143 -0.70 0.36 -20.50
N ALA A 144 -1.23 1.58 -20.39
CA ALA A 144 -0.45 2.81 -20.55
C ALA A 144 -0.33 3.53 -19.22
N GLY A 145 -0.08 2.75 -18.19
CA GLY A 145 -0.22 3.19 -16.81
C GLY A 145 -1.69 3.30 -16.42
N ALA A 146 -2.08 4.44 -15.93
CA ALA A 146 -3.44 4.65 -15.44
C ALA A 146 -4.10 5.84 -16.15
N ARG A 147 -4.29 5.74 -17.47
CA ARG A 147 -4.81 6.86 -18.30
C ARG A 147 -6.13 7.43 -17.79
N ALA A 148 -7.13 6.58 -17.54
CA ALA A 148 -8.43 7.08 -17.08
C ALA A 148 -8.35 7.79 -15.72
N PRO A 149 -7.78 7.20 -14.67
CA PRO A 149 -7.62 7.90 -13.39
C PRO A 149 -6.78 9.17 -13.49
N LEU A 150 -5.67 9.17 -14.23
CA LEU A 150 -4.84 10.36 -14.41
C LEU A 150 -5.53 11.43 -15.27
N ALA A 151 -6.40 11.05 -16.20
CA ALA A 151 -7.24 11.99 -16.93
C ALA A 151 -8.23 12.70 -15.99
N HIS A 152 -8.88 11.97 -15.09
CA HIS A 152 -9.73 12.57 -14.06
C HIS A 152 -8.98 13.54 -13.17
N MET A 153 -7.74 13.18 -12.74
CA MET A 153 -6.87 14.11 -12.02
C MET A 153 -6.63 15.39 -12.82
N SER A 154 -6.35 15.24 -14.10
CA SER A 154 -5.95 16.35 -14.99
C SER A 154 -7.11 17.23 -15.44
N LEU A 155 -8.36 16.73 -15.43
CA LEU A 155 -9.55 17.52 -15.76
C LEU A 155 -9.62 18.82 -14.97
N VAL A 156 -9.30 18.76 -13.70
CA VAL A 156 -9.37 19.92 -12.79
C VAL A 156 -8.49 21.05 -13.27
N LEU A 157 -7.29 20.75 -13.80
CA LEU A 157 -6.40 21.76 -14.36
C LEU A 157 -7.00 22.50 -15.55
N LEU A 158 -7.91 21.86 -16.29
CA LEU A 158 -8.62 22.43 -17.43
C LEU A 158 -9.90 23.19 -17.03
N GLY A 159 -10.25 23.18 -15.75
CA GLY A 159 -11.51 23.74 -15.28
C GLY A 159 -12.72 22.82 -15.46
N GLU A 160 -12.50 21.53 -15.69
CA GLU A 160 -13.53 20.50 -15.88
C GLU A 160 -13.56 19.54 -14.70
N GLY A 161 -14.72 18.88 -14.50
CA GLY A 161 -14.89 17.93 -13.41
C GLY A 161 -15.00 18.59 -12.04
N GLN A 162 -14.55 17.89 -11.01
CA GLN A 162 -14.67 18.35 -9.63
C GLN A 162 -13.49 17.91 -8.77
N ALA A 163 -13.30 18.59 -7.64
CA ALA A 163 -12.30 18.24 -6.63
C ALA A 163 -12.89 18.38 -5.23
N ARG A 164 -12.30 17.65 -4.29
CA ARG A 164 -12.68 17.75 -2.87
C ARG A 164 -11.74 18.71 -2.15
N HIS A 165 -12.31 19.64 -1.40
CA HIS A 165 -11.61 20.57 -0.54
C HIS A 165 -12.32 20.62 0.81
N GLN A 166 -11.60 20.35 1.89
CA GLN A 166 -12.15 20.28 3.25
C GLN A 166 -13.41 19.40 3.35
N GLY A 167 -13.36 18.23 2.70
CA GLY A 167 -14.46 17.27 2.68
C GLY A 167 -15.65 17.63 1.77
N GLN A 168 -15.63 18.77 1.07
CA GLN A 168 -16.70 19.23 0.17
C GLN A 168 -16.29 19.08 -1.29
N TRP A 169 -17.19 18.55 -2.12
CA TRP A 169 -17.03 18.51 -3.56
C TRP A 169 -17.32 19.88 -4.17
N LEU A 170 -16.38 20.41 -4.94
CA LEU A 170 -16.49 21.67 -5.65
C LEU A 170 -16.32 21.45 -7.15
N PRO A 171 -17.03 22.22 -8.00
CA PRO A 171 -16.70 22.31 -9.43
C PRO A 171 -15.23 22.73 -9.60
N ALA A 172 -14.58 22.25 -10.67
CA ALA A 172 -13.15 22.45 -10.89
C ALA A 172 -12.73 23.94 -10.86
N THR A 173 -13.53 24.83 -11.43
CA THR A 173 -13.22 26.27 -11.45
C THR A 173 -13.18 26.89 -10.05
N GLU A 174 -14.11 26.51 -9.17
CA GLU A 174 -14.10 26.92 -7.76
C GLU A 174 -12.94 26.28 -6.99
N ALA A 175 -12.66 25.00 -7.24
CA ALA A 175 -11.57 24.27 -6.63
C ALA A 175 -10.20 24.89 -7.00
N LEU A 176 -9.99 25.23 -8.26
CA LEU A 176 -8.79 25.93 -8.73
C LEU A 176 -8.60 27.27 -8.02
N ALA A 177 -9.68 28.04 -7.84
CA ALA A 177 -9.64 29.32 -7.15
C ALA A 177 -9.17 29.17 -5.69
N LYS A 178 -9.50 28.06 -5.01
CA LYS A 178 -9.00 27.76 -3.66
C LYS A 178 -7.48 27.62 -3.61
N ALA A 179 -6.87 27.19 -4.71
CA ALA A 179 -5.41 27.06 -4.86
C ALA A 179 -4.78 28.30 -5.51
N GLY A 180 -5.54 29.36 -5.77
CA GLY A 180 -5.06 30.57 -6.45
C GLY A 180 -4.78 30.37 -7.93
N LEU A 181 -5.44 29.40 -8.56
CA LEU A 181 -5.22 29.00 -9.94
C LEU A 181 -6.42 29.37 -10.84
N LYS A 182 -6.14 29.46 -12.11
CA LYS A 182 -7.12 29.54 -13.20
C LYS A 182 -6.97 28.32 -14.10
N PRO A 183 -8.01 27.96 -14.88
CA PRO A 183 -7.88 26.89 -15.87
C PRO A 183 -6.70 27.10 -16.80
N LEU A 184 -5.97 26.02 -17.07
CA LEU A 184 -4.80 26.00 -17.95
C LEU A 184 -5.19 25.60 -19.38
N THR A 185 -4.48 26.16 -20.35
CA THR A 185 -4.43 25.64 -21.72
C THR A 185 -3.16 24.81 -21.87
N LEU A 186 -3.32 23.54 -22.26
CA LEU A 186 -2.20 22.62 -22.42
C LEU A 186 -1.50 22.85 -23.76
N ALA A 187 -0.16 22.85 -23.74
CA ALA A 187 0.68 22.86 -24.91
C ALA A 187 0.92 21.42 -25.45
N ALA A 188 1.59 21.30 -26.59
CA ALA A 188 1.95 20.03 -27.21
C ALA A 188 2.62 19.09 -26.19
N LYS A 189 2.28 17.79 -26.26
CA LYS A 189 2.74 16.73 -25.36
C LYS A 189 2.13 16.77 -23.93
N GLU A 190 1.68 17.89 -23.43
CA GLU A 190 1.31 18.05 -22.02
C GLU A 190 0.10 17.22 -21.59
N GLY A 191 -0.90 17.06 -22.47
CA GLY A 191 -2.04 16.19 -22.21
C GLY A 191 -1.58 14.75 -21.99
N LEU A 192 -0.81 14.22 -22.92
CA LEU A 192 -0.29 12.85 -22.82
C LEU A 192 0.65 12.68 -21.62
N ALA A 193 1.53 13.66 -21.37
CA ALA A 193 2.42 13.63 -20.21
C ALA A 193 1.66 13.54 -18.88
N LEU A 194 0.53 14.21 -18.74
CA LEU A 194 -0.32 14.15 -17.56
C LEU A 194 -1.01 12.80 -17.39
N LEU A 195 -1.47 12.19 -18.50
CA LEU A 195 -2.27 10.95 -18.46
C LEU A 195 -1.42 9.68 -18.37
N ASN A 196 -0.19 9.73 -18.83
CA ASN A 196 0.64 8.55 -19.02
C ASN A 196 1.48 8.30 -17.78
N GLY A 197 1.53 7.06 -17.32
CA GLY A 197 2.37 6.71 -16.18
C GLY A 197 1.72 5.77 -15.18
N THR A 198 2.56 5.21 -14.32
CA THR A 198 2.21 4.14 -13.37
C THR A 198 1.83 4.65 -11.98
N GLN A 199 1.66 5.95 -11.79
CA GLN A 199 1.53 6.59 -10.48
C GLN A 199 0.32 6.11 -9.68
N VAL A 200 -0.81 5.85 -10.35
CA VAL A 200 -2.03 5.37 -9.67
C VAL A 200 -1.82 3.95 -9.16
N SER A 201 -1.32 3.05 -10.02
CA SER A 201 -1.00 1.67 -9.62
C SER A 201 0.02 1.64 -8.50
N ALA A 202 1.08 2.47 -8.60
CA ALA A 202 2.12 2.57 -7.59
C ALA A 202 1.57 3.09 -6.26
N ALA A 203 0.72 4.12 -6.27
CA ALA A 203 0.07 4.62 -5.05
C ALA A 203 -0.82 3.57 -4.39
N PHE A 204 -1.60 2.83 -5.18
CA PHE A 204 -2.44 1.75 -4.67
C PHE A 204 -1.62 0.64 -4.01
N ALA A 205 -0.53 0.21 -4.66
CA ALA A 205 0.36 -0.80 -4.13
C ALA A 205 1.15 -0.30 -2.90
N LEU A 206 1.57 0.97 -2.88
CA LEU A 206 2.24 1.59 -1.72
C LEU A 206 1.37 1.59 -0.47
N ARG A 207 0.08 1.94 -0.59
CA ARG A 207 -0.87 1.78 0.52
C ARG A 207 -0.87 0.34 1.02
N GLY A 208 -0.94 -0.63 0.11
CA GLY A 208 -0.86 -2.05 0.45
C GLY A 208 0.44 -2.42 1.16
N LEU A 209 1.57 -1.86 0.74
CA LEU A 209 2.87 -2.04 1.39
C LEU A 209 2.87 -1.51 2.83
N PHE A 210 2.36 -0.30 3.06
CA PHE A 210 2.30 0.29 4.40
C PHE A 210 1.41 -0.54 5.32
N ASP A 211 0.27 -1.00 4.83
CA ASP A 211 -0.60 -1.93 5.57
C ASP A 211 0.11 -3.26 5.86
N ALA A 212 0.85 -3.81 4.89
CA ALA A 212 1.58 -5.08 5.05
C ALA A 212 2.65 -4.98 6.15
N GLU A 213 3.36 -3.88 6.23
CA GLU A 213 4.37 -3.66 7.27
C GLU A 213 3.73 -3.59 8.66
N ASP A 214 2.66 -2.81 8.82
CA ASP A 214 1.95 -2.69 10.09
C ASP A 214 1.32 -4.02 10.53
N LEU A 215 0.74 -4.76 9.59
CA LEU A 215 0.12 -6.06 9.87
C LEU A 215 1.15 -7.16 10.12
N PHE A 216 2.30 -7.13 9.46
CA PHE A 216 3.44 -7.99 9.80
C PHE A 216 3.87 -7.78 11.25
N ALA A 217 4.03 -6.53 11.67
CA ALA A 217 4.38 -6.18 13.03
C ALA A 217 3.31 -6.66 14.02
N ALA A 218 2.05 -6.36 13.77
CA ALA A 218 0.93 -6.79 14.60
C ALA A 218 0.84 -8.32 14.72
N ALA A 219 1.04 -9.04 13.61
CA ALA A 219 1.04 -10.51 13.60
C ALA A 219 2.20 -11.10 14.40
N THR A 220 3.36 -10.46 14.37
CA THR A 220 4.52 -10.88 15.16
C THR A 220 4.27 -10.70 16.65
N VAL A 221 3.64 -9.60 17.05
CA VAL A 221 3.22 -9.35 18.44
C VAL A 221 2.15 -10.35 18.88
N ALA A 222 1.08 -10.49 18.11
CA ALA A 222 -0.02 -11.42 18.41
C ALA A 222 0.47 -12.87 18.48
N GLY A 223 1.32 -13.29 17.53
CA GLY A 223 1.93 -14.61 17.53
C GLY A 223 2.82 -14.87 18.74
N SER A 224 3.57 -13.86 19.20
CA SER A 224 4.36 -13.94 20.44
C SER A 224 3.48 -14.08 21.68
N LEU A 225 2.40 -13.30 21.75
CA LEU A 225 1.40 -13.42 22.84
C LEU A 225 0.77 -14.83 22.84
N THR A 226 0.49 -15.38 21.67
CA THR A 226 -0.08 -16.74 21.55
C THR A 226 0.91 -17.82 22.00
N VAL A 227 2.20 -17.67 21.71
CA VAL A 227 3.24 -18.57 22.25
C VAL A 227 3.17 -18.61 23.77
N GLU A 228 3.12 -17.46 24.41
CA GLU A 228 3.01 -17.37 25.87
C GLU A 228 1.67 -17.93 26.37
N ALA A 229 0.53 -17.53 25.78
CA ALA A 229 -0.79 -18.00 26.18
C ALA A 229 -0.95 -19.52 26.09
N ALA A 230 -0.42 -20.15 25.05
CA ALA A 230 -0.48 -21.59 24.81
C ALA A 230 0.67 -22.37 25.46
N LEU A 231 1.49 -21.73 26.31
CA LEU A 231 2.67 -22.32 26.93
C LEU A 231 3.61 -22.95 25.89
N GLY A 232 3.87 -22.22 24.84
CA GLY A 232 4.76 -22.63 23.76
C GLY A 232 6.24 -22.52 24.13
N SER A 233 7.06 -23.31 23.45
CA SER A 233 8.51 -23.31 23.62
C SER A 233 9.16 -22.08 22.96
N ARG A 234 10.19 -21.54 23.58
CA ARG A 234 11.05 -20.50 23.01
C ARG A 234 12.20 -21.04 22.15
N SER A 235 12.47 -22.35 22.24
CA SER A 235 13.55 -22.99 21.48
C SER A 235 13.47 -22.78 19.96
N PRO A 236 12.28 -22.78 19.31
CA PRO A 236 12.18 -22.53 17.88
C PRO A 236 12.65 -21.16 17.40
N PHE A 237 12.82 -20.22 18.32
CA PHE A 237 13.26 -18.85 18.01
C PHE A 237 14.76 -18.64 18.21
N ASP A 238 15.53 -19.68 18.61
CA ASP A 238 16.98 -19.61 18.78
C ASP A 238 17.67 -19.20 17.49
N ALA A 239 18.58 -18.20 17.57
CA ALA A 239 19.25 -17.61 16.42
C ALA A 239 19.97 -18.66 15.55
N ARG A 240 20.58 -19.65 16.16
CA ARG A 240 21.36 -20.69 15.47
C ARG A 240 20.55 -21.47 14.45
N ILE A 241 19.27 -21.74 14.72
CA ILE A 241 18.36 -22.45 13.81
C ILE A 241 18.24 -21.69 12.50
N HIS A 242 18.10 -20.38 12.58
CA HIS A 242 17.80 -19.50 11.45
C HIS A 242 19.06 -19.13 10.66
N GLU A 243 20.17 -18.93 11.38
CA GLU A 243 21.47 -18.65 10.78
C GLU A 243 21.97 -19.80 9.89
N VAL A 244 21.84 -21.06 10.33
CA VAL A 244 22.27 -22.22 9.53
C VAL A 244 21.40 -22.45 8.30
N ARG A 245 20.17 -21.97 8.28
CA ARG A 245 19.33 -22.00 7.08
C ARG A 245 19.65 -20.86 6.10
N GLY A 246 20.02 -19.69 6.61
CA GLY A 246 20.54 -18.57 5.83
C GLY A 246 19.50 -17.64 5.20
N GLN A 247 18.19 -17.92 5.30
CA GLN A 247 17.14 -17.03 4.78
C GLN A 247 17.09 -15.74 5.60
N ARG A 248 17.45 -14.60 4.98
CA ARG A 248 17.57 -13.32 5.69
C ARG A 248 16.26 -12.89 6.38
N GLY A 249 15.13 -12.98 5.69
CA GLY A 249 13.84 -12.64 6.28
C GLY A 249 13.49 -13.50 7.50
N GLN A 250 13.83 -14.78 7.47
CA GLN A 250 13.64 -15.68 8.60
C GLN A 250 14.55 -15.33 9.80
N ILE A 251 15.81 -14.99 9.55
CA ILE A 251 16.76 -14.54 10.58
C ILE A 251 16.21 -13.29 11.27
N ASP A 252 15.76 -12.33 10.50
CA ASP A 252 15.23 -11.05 10.99
C ASP A 252 13.88 -11.23 11.71
N ALA A 253 12.98 -12.08 11.20
CA ALA A 253 11.74 -12.42 11.88
C ALA A 253 12.01 -13.10 13.24
N ALA A 254 12.92 -14.07 13.29
CA ALA A 254 13.30 -14.72 14.53
C ALA A 254 13.90 -13.74 15.55
N LEU A 255 14.67 -12.75 15.09
CA LEU A 255 15.18 -11.67 15.95
C LEU A 255 14.02 -10.86 16.55
N ALA A 256 13.02 -10.51 15.75
CA ALA A 256 11.84 -9.80 16.22
C ALA A 256 11.07 -10.59 17.29
N TYR A 257 10.87 -11.88 17.09
CA TYR A 257 10.24 -12.76 18.09
C TYR A 257 11.04 -12.82 19.38
N ARG A 258 12.37 -12.99 19.31
CA ARG A 258 13.23 -12.98 20.51
C ARG A 258 13.18 -11.64 21.22
N HIS A 259 13.13 -10.53 20.48
CA HIS A 259 12.98 -9.19 21.07
C HIS A 259 11.68 -9.07 21.86
N LEU A 260 10.58 -9.53 21.30
CA LEU A 260 9.25 -9.46 21.94
C LEU A 260 9.12 -10.43 23.13
N LEU A 261 9.57 -11.67 22.97
CA LEU A 261 9.48 -12.70 24.02
C LEU A 261 10.42 -12.42 25.19
N GLY A 262 11.54 -11.71 24.95
CA GLY A 262 12.60 -11.52 25.92
C GLY A 262 13.33 -12.84 26.26
N ALA A 263 14.33 -12.77 27.12
CA ALA A 263 15.06 -13.96 27.54
C ALA A 263 14.19 -14.92 28.37
N ARG A 264 13.33 -14.38 29.21
CA ARG A 264 12.45 -15.10 30.15
C ARG A 264 11.18 -14.31 30.44
N SER A 265 10.16 -15.00 30.92
CA SER A 265 8.98 -14.42 31.52
C SER A 265 8.49 -15.33 32.64
N GLU A 266 7.61 -14.83 33.51
CA GLU A 266 6.97 -15.68 34.52
C GLU A 266 6.19 -16.83 33.87
N VAL A 267 5.53 -16.56 32.73
CA VAL A 267 4.83 -17.58 31.96
C VAL A 267 5.80 -18.65 31.46
N SER A 268 6.92 -18.26 30.83
CA SER A 268 7.89 -19.23 30.33
C SER A 268 8.53 -20.07 31.44
N ASP A 269 8.74 -19.47 32.59
CA ASP A 269 9.30 -20.16 33.76
C ASP A 269 8.32 -21.17 34.36
N SER A 270 7.02 -20.92 34.27
CA SER A 270 5.98 -21.78 34.85
C SER A 270 5.90 -23.18 34.22
N HIS A 271 6.44 -23.38 33.02
CA HIS A 271 6.34 -24.66 32.28
C HIS A 271 7.67 -25.19 31.75
N ARG A 272 8.79 -24.82 32.39
CA ARG A 272 10.15 -25.29 31.99
C ARG A 272 10.29 -26.79 31.88
N ASN A 273 9.58 -27.53 32.71
CA ASN A 273 9.63 -28.98 32.82
C ASN A 273 8.35 -29.65 32.31
N CYS A 274 7.64 -29.02 31.36
CA CYS A 274 6.42 -29.62 30.82
C CYS A 274 6.74 -30.84 29.95
N GLU A 275 5.78 -31.76 29.84
CA GLU A 275 5.91 -32.99 29.03
C GLU A 275 5.80 -32.73 27.52
N LYS A 276 5.50 -31.52 27.11
CA LYS A 276 5.32 -31.14 25.71
C LYS A 276 6.65 -31.19 24.97
N VAL A 277 6.79 -32.09 24.00
CA VAL A 277 8.02 -32.27 23.22
C VAL A 277 8.16 -31.23 22.11
N GLN A 278 7.08 -30.97 21.38
CA GLN A 278 7.04 -29.99 20.28
C GLN A 278 5.70 -29.28 20.21
N ASP A 279 5.74 -28.01 19.80
CA ASP A 279 4.56 -27.22 19.48
C ASP A 279 4.09 -27.48 18.05
N PRO A 280 2.80 -27.26 17.75
CA PRO A 280 2.30 -27.20 16.38
C PRO A 280 3.03 -26.14 15.52
N TYR A 281 2.99 -26.31 14.21
CA TYR A 281 3.71 -25.43 13.28
C TYR A 281 3.28 -23.97 13.37
N SER A 282 2.02 -23.70 13.67
CA SER A 282 1.53 -22.33 13.83
C SER A 282 2.19 -21.56 14.96
N LEU A 283 2.80 -22.25 15.93
CA LEU A 283 3.63 -21.66 16.97
C LEU A 283 5.13 -21.71 16.62
N ARG A 284 5.66 -22.91 16.31
CA ARG A 284 7.11 -23.10 16.16
C ARG A 284 7.68 -22.75 14.80
N CYS A 285 6.87 -22.69 13.75
CA CYS A 285 7.31 -22.31 12.40
C CYS A 285 7.01 -20.85 12.06
N GLN A 286 6.68 -20.02 13.04
CA GLN A 286 6.43 -18.60 12.82
C GLN A 286 7.62 -17.88 12.16
N PRO A 287 8.88 -18.07 12.57
CA PRO A 287 10.02 -17.42 11.90
C PRO A 287 10.13 -17.81 10.43
N GLN A 288 9.87 -19.05 10.06
CA GLN A 288 9.95 -19.55 8.69
C GLN A 288 8.86 -18.92 7.81
N VAL A 289 7.62 -18.93 8.27
CA VAL A 289 6.47 -18.40 7.50
C VAL A 289 6.52 -16.87 7.47
N MET A 290 6.64 -16.23 8.62
CA MET A 290 6.69 -14.77 8.70
C MET A 290 7.95 -14.21 8.02
N GLY A 291 9.06 -14.93 8.09
CA GLY A 291 10.29 -14.57 7.37
C GLY A 291 10.12 -14.62 5.85
N ALA A 292 9.39 -15.59 5.32
CA ALA A 292 9.04 -15.63 3.90
C ALA A 292 8.15 -14.44 3.51
N CYS A 293 7.17 -14.10 4.34
CA CYS A 293 6.33 -12.90 4.14
C CYS A 293 7.18 -11.61 4.17
N LEU A 294 8.10 -11.49 5.12
CA LEU A 294 8.99 -10.32 5.22
C LEU A 294 9.87 -10.16 3.98
N THR A 295 10.36 -11.25 3.43
CA THR A 295 11.12 -11.24 2.17
C THR A 295 10.27 -10.67 1.02
N GLN A 296 9.02 -11.12 0.88
CA GLN A 296 8.12 -10.59 -0.16
C GLN A 296 7.80 -9.11 0.06
N ILE A 297 7.54 -8.71 1.30
CA ILE A 297 7.30 -7.29 1.65
C ILE A 297 8.51 -6.43 1.26
N ARG A 298 9.73 -6.86 1.58
CA ARG A 298 10.97 -6.13 1.27
C ARG A 298 11.23 -6.03 -0.23
N GLN A 299 11.00 -7.11 -0.98
CA GLN A 299 11.14 -7.10 -2.43
C GLN A 299 10.11 -6.18 -3.09
N ALA A 300 8.86 -6.23 -2.65
CA ALA A 300 7.84 -5.30 -3.11
C ALA A 300 8.18 -3.85 -2.77
N ALA A 301 8.71 -3.59 -1.58
CA ALA A 301 9.15 -2.27 -1.16
C ALA A 301 10.24 -1.70 -2.07
N GLU A 302 11.24 -2.50 -2.42
CA GLU A 302 12.31 -2.10 -3.35
C GLU A 302 11.76 -1.74 -4.73
N VAL A 303 10.91 -2.60 -5.29
CA VAL A 303 10.27 -2.35 -6.59
C VAL A 303 9.44 -1.07 -6.58
N LEU A 304 8.64 -0.87 -5.53
CA LEU A 304 7.75 0.30 -5.42
C LEU A 304 8.51 1.60 -5.16
N GLU A 305 9.63 1.56 -4.44
CA GLU A 305 10.48 2.75 -4.26
C GLU A 305 11.15 3.16 -5.58
N ILE A 306 11.63 2.20 -6.34
CA ILE A 306 12.18 2.47 -7.69
C ILE A 306 11.07 3.06 -8.58
N GLU A 307 9.89 2.46 -8.59
CA GLU A 307 8.76 2.92 -9.41
C GLU A 307 8.28 4.32 -9.03
N ALA A 308 8.26 4.63 -7.73
CA ALA A 308 7.90 5.96 -7.23
C ALA A 308 8.84 7.07 -7.73
N ASN A 309 10.05 6.72 -8.11
CA ASN A 309 11.08 7.62 -8.61
C ASN A 309 11.32 7.50 -10.13
N ALA A 310 10.56 6.64 -10.79
CA ALA A 310 10.70 6.35 -12.20
C ALA A 310 10.07 7.43 -13.08
N VAL A 311 10.56 7.53 -14.31
CA VAL A 311 9.87 8.20 -15.41
C VAL A 311 9.11 7.13 -16.18
N SER A 312 7.81 7.08 -15.97
CA SER A 312 6.91 6.10 -16.59
C SER A 312 6.01 6.71 -17.66
N ASP A 313 6.46 7.81 -18.26
CA ASP A 313 5.83 8.48 -19.39
C ASP A 313 6.24 7.84 -20.74
N ASN A 314 5.56 8.24 -21.81
CA ASN A 314 5.89 7.90 -23.19
C ASN A 314 5.23 8.87 -24.17
N PRO A 315 5.95 9.36 -25.20
CA PRO A 315 7.37 9.18 -25.45
C PRO A 315 8.23 9.96 -24.45
N LEU A 316 9.48 9.55 -24.33
CA LEU A 316 10.47 10.22 -23.48
C LEU A 316 11.28 11.24 -24.30
N VAL A 317 11.53 12.39 -23.67
CA VAL A 317 12.29 13.49 -24.27
C VAL A 317 13.70 13.50 -23.68
N PHE A 318 14.71 13.26 -24.53
CA PHE A 318 16.13 13.32 -24.19
C PHE A 318 16.70 14.63 -24.74
N ALA A 319 16.54 15.70 -23.97
CA ALA A 319 16.79 17.07 -24.44
C ALA A 319 18.26 17.33 -24.86
N GLU A 320 19.22 16.71 -24.17
CA GLU A 320 20.65 16.86 -24.48
C GLU A 320 21.00 16.36 -25.90
N GLN A 321 20.39 15.24 -26.31
CA GLN A 321 20.59 14.66 -27.64
C GLN A 321 19.57 15.19 -28.67
N GLY A 322 18.52 15.86 -28.23
CA GLY A 322 17.40 16.30 -29.06
C GLY A 322 16.51 15.15 -29.55
N ASP A 323 16.55 14.02 -28.85
CA ASP A 323 15.82 12.81 -29.21
C ASP A 323 14.48 12.71 -28.46
N VAL A 324 13.47 12.15 -29.14
CA VAL A 324 12.20 11.75 -28.55
C VAL A 324 11.98 10.29 -28.89
N LEU A 325 11.97 9.44 -27.88
CA LEU A 325 11.94 7.99 -28.05
C LEU A 325 10.65 7.40 -27.49
N SER A 326 9.98 6.59 -28.30
CA SER A 326 8.77 5.87 -27.89
C SER A 326 9.15 4.46 -27.43
N GLY A 327 8.75 4.12 -26.21
CA GLY A 327 8.99 2.82 -25.58
C GLY A 327 7.77 2.37 -24.78
N GLY A 328 7.98 1.69 -23.68
CA GLY A 328 6.90 1.08 -22.89
C GLY A 328 7.01 1.29 -21.37
N ASN A 329 7.67 2.35 -20.90
CA ASN A 329 7.87 2.58 -19.45
C ASN A 329 6.58 2.78 -18.67
N PHE A 330 5.47 3.01 -19.35
CA PHE A 330 4.15 3.08 -18.77
C PHE A 330 3.57 1.71 -18.39
N HIS A 331 4.16 0.61 -18.83
CA HIS A 331 3.65 -0.73 -18.53
C HIS A 331 3.91 -1.09 -17.06
N ALA A 332 2.84 -1.23 -16.30
CA ALA A 332 2.92 -1.35 -14.85
C ALA A 332 3.11 -2.79 -14.34
N GLU A 333 3.64 -3.70 -15.15
CA GLU A 333 3.88 -5.10 -14.76
C GLU A 333 4.74 -5.23 -13.49
N PRO A 334 5.83 -4.45 -13.30
CA PRO A 334 6.59 -4.52 -12.05
C PRO A 334 5.74 -4.23 -10.81
N VAL A 335 4.83 -3.27 -10.91
CA VAL A 335 3.90 -2.93 -9.83
C VAL A 335 2.87 -4.04 -9.60
N ALA A 336 2.34 -4.62 -10.68
CA ALA A 336 1.37 -5.72 -10.60
C ALA A 336 1.98 -6.94 -9.90
N MET A 337 3.19 -7.33 -10.25
CA MET A 337 3.88 -8.47 -9.62
C MET A 337 4.26 -8.18 -8.17
N ALA A 338 4.69 -6.97 -7.85
CA ALA A 338 4.94 -6.56 -6.47
C ALA A 338 3.66 -6.62 -5.62
N ALA A 339 2.53 -6.16 -6.16
CA ALA A 339 1.23 -6.24 -5.49
C ALA A 339 0.76 -7.69 -5.31
N ASP A 340 0.95 -8.56 -6.30
CA ASP A 340 0.65 -9.98 -6.18
C ASP A 340 1.47 -10.65 -5.07
N ASN A 341 2.75 -10.32 -4.95
CA ASN A 341 3.60 -10.82 -3.86
C ASN A 341 3.13 -10.32 -2.49
N LEU A 342 2.70 -9.06 -2.37
CA LEU A 342 2.07 -8.55 -1.15
C LEU A 342 0.77 -9.30 -0.82
N ALA A 343 -0.03 -9.64 -1.82
CA ALA A 343 -1.26 -10.42 -1.62
C ALA A 343 -0.96 -11.81 -1.04
N LEU A 344 0.08 -12.49 -1.52
CA LEU A 344 0.53 -13.75 -0.96
C LEU A 344 0.95 -13.59 0.51
N ALA A 345 1.68 -12.53 0.84
CA ALA A 345 2.08 -12.25 2.21
C ALA A 345 0.86 -12.01 3.12
N PHE A 346 -0.13 -11.23 2.68
CA PHE A 346 -1.36 -11.03 3.44
C PHE A 346 -2.11 -12.33 3.68
N ALA A 347 -2.26 -13.16 2.66
CA ALA A 347 -2.95 -14.45 2.78
C ALA A 347 -2.26 -15.36 3.79
N GLU A 348 -0.93 -15.46 3.76
CA GLU A 348 -0.15 -16.29 4.69
C GLU A 348 -0.17 -15.76 6.12
N ILE A 349 -0.01 -14.45 6.32
CA ILE A 349 -0.09 -13.83 7.65
C ILE A 349 -1.46 -14.13 8.30
N GLY A 350 -2.53 -13.92 7.56
CA GLY A 350 -3.90 -14.19 8.04
C GLY A 350 -4.15 -15.68 8.29
N SER A 351 -3.69 -16.55 7.39
CA SER A 351 -3.84 -18.00 7.53
C SER A 351 -3.11 -18.53 8.76
N LEU A 352 -1.88 -18.10 9.00
CA LEU A 352 -1.10 -18.51 10.16
C LEU A 352 -1.75 -18.04 11.47
N SER A 353 -2.24 -16.81 11.51
CA SER A 353 -2.95 -16.23 12.66
C SER A 353 -4.23 -17.01 12.95
N GLU A 354 -5.02 -17.33 11.93
CA GLU A 354 -6.26 -18.11 12.10
C GLU A 354 -5.96 -19.50 12.70
N ARG A 355 -4.88 -20.15 12.27
CA ARG A 355 -4.48 -21.44 12.84
C ARG A 355 -4.11 -21.32 14.33
N ARG A 356 -3.47 -20.25 14.75
CA ARG A 356 -3.18 -19.98 16.17
C ARG A 356 -4.44 -19.72 16.97
N ILE A 357 -5.40 -18.98 16.43
CA ILE A 357 -6.70 -18.78 17.06
C ILE A 357 -7.38 -20.14 17.30
N SER A 358 -7.46 -20.96 16.26
CA SER A 358 -8.03 -22.30 16.34
C SER A 358 -7.35 -23.19 17.39
N LEU A 359 -6.02 -23.10 17.49
CA LEU A 359 -5.24 -23.82 18.49
C LEU A 359 -5.64 -23.41 19.92
N MET A 360 -5.84 -22.12 20.16
CA MET A 360 -6.23 -21.61 21.47
C MET A 360 -7.65 -22.03 21.89
N MET A 361 -8.53 -22.33 20.93
CA MET A 361 -9.88 -22.83 21.21
C MET A 361 -9.87 -24.28 21.72
N ASP A 362 -8.83 -25.04 21.39
CA ASP A 362 -8.71 -26.46 21.72
C ASP A 362 -8.00 -26.64 23.07
N LYS A 363 -8.75 -27.17 24.05
CA LYS A 363 -8.24 -27.47 25.40
C LYS A 363 -7.01 -28.39 25.40
N HIS A 364 -6.97 -29.38 24.49
CA HIS A 364 -5.87 -30.35 24.45
C HIS A 364 -4.59 -29.74 23.91
N MET A 365 -4.72 -28.78 22.99
CA MET A 365 -3.58 -28.11 22.37
C MET A 365 -3.04 -26.95 23.24
N SER A 366 -3.91 -26.17 23.83
CA SER A 366 -3.56 -24.93 24.51
C SER A 366 -3.49 -25.06 26.03
N GLN A 367 -4.12 -26.06 26.60
CA GLN A 367 -4.36 -26.17 28.06
C GLN A 367 -5.09 -24.95 28.63
N LEU A 368 -5.96 -24.35 27.84
CA LEU A 368 -6.86 -23.27 28.21
C LEU A 368 -8.29 -23.78 28.27
N PRO A 369 -9.21 -23.09 28.93
CA PRO A 369 -10.63 -23.46 28.88
C PRO A 369 -11.13 -23.47 27.43
N PRO A 370 -11.99 -24.44 27.06
CA PRO A 370 -12.56 -24.50 25.72
C PRO A 370 -13.20 -23.17 25.33
N PHE A 371 -12.89 -22.67 24.13
CA PHE A 371 -13.35 -21.38 23.61
C PHE A 371 -13.03 -20.17 24.51
N LEU A 372 -12.03 -20.30 25.39
CA LEU A 372 -11.51 -19.20 26.24
C LEU A 372 -12.55 -18.51 27.12
N VAL A 373 -13.47 -19.29 27.67
CA VAL A 373 -14.54 -18.78 28.55
C VAL A 373 -14.82 -19.75 29.69
N GLU A 374 -15.22 -19.21 30.81
CA GLU A 374 -15.70 -20.01 31.94
C GLU A 374 -17.15 -20.49 31.73
N ASN A 375 -17.58 -21.52 32.47
CA ASN A 375 -18.90 -22.12 32.35
C ASN A 375 -19.28 -22.46 30.91
N GLY A 376 -18.38 -23.22 30.21
CA GLY A 376 -18.62 -23.70 28.86
C GLY A 376 -19.95 -24.50 28.80
N GLY A 377 -20.68 -24.30 27.72
CA GLY A 377 -22.04 -24.82 27.54
C GLY A 377 -23.10 -23.75 27.81
N VAL A 378 -23.00 -23.00 28.92
CA VAL A 378 -23.78 -21.78 29.13
C VAL A 378 -23.19 -20.64 28.29
N ASN A 379 -21.86 -20.55 28.29
CA ASN A 379 -21.13 -19.58 27.47
C ASN A 379 -20.48 -20.28 26.27
N SER A 380 -20.53 -19.64 25.13
CA SER A 380 -19.86 -20.05 23.88
C SER A 380 -18.50 -19.38 23.66
N GLY A 381 -18.24 -18.27 24.35
CA GLY A 381 -16.95 -17.57 24.33
C GLY A 381 -16.50 -17.14 22.94
N PHE A 382 -15.30 -17.53 22.56
CA PHE A 382 -14.66 -17.15 21.29
C PHE A 382 -15.02 -18.05 20.11
N MET A 383 -15.96 -19.01 20.27
CA MET A 383 -16.30 -19.98 19.21
C MET A 383 -16.56 -19.27 17.89
N ILE A 384 -17.46 -18.32 17.85
CA ILE A 384 -17.86 -17.63 16.60
C ILE A 384 -16.84 -16.55 16.18
N ALA A 385 -16.08 -15.98 17.08
CA ALA A 385 -14.95 -15.12 16.72
C ALA A 385 -13.90 -15.89 15.89
N GLN A 386 -13.62 -17.15 16.25
CA GLN A 386 -12.75 -18.01 15.43
C GLN A 386 -13.40 -18.33 14.05
N VAL A 387 -14.69 -18.56 13.98
CA VAL A 387 -15.40 -18.77 12.72
C VAL A 387 -15.30 -17.52 11.83
N THR A 388 -15.43 -16.33 12.42
CA THR A 388 -15.21 -15.06 11.69
C THR A 388 -13.80 -15.00 11.12
N ALA A 389 -12.78 -15.29 11.92
CA ALA A 389 -11.39 -15.32 11.46
C ALA A 389 -11.19 -16.33 10.31
N ALA A 390 -11.79 -17.50 10.39
CA ALA A 390 -11.75 -18.53 9.34
C ALA A 390 -12.41 -18.04 8.03
N ALA A 391 -13.54 -17.34 8.12
CA ALA A 391 -14.22 -16.75 6.97
C ALA A 391 -13.35 -15.72 6.27
N LEU A 392 -12.72 -14.81 7.04
CA LEU A 392 -11.82 -13.79 6.51
C LEU A 392 -10.56 -14.40 5.87
N ALA A 393 -9.97 -15.41 6.49
CA ALA A 393 -8.81 -16.12 5.94
C ALA A 393 -9.17 -16.84 4.62
N SER A 394 -10.35 -17.44 4.53
CA SER A 394 -10.85 -18.09 3.31
C SER A 394 -11.05 -17.06 2.18
N GLU A 395 -11.63 -15.91 2.46
CA GLU A 395 -11.80 -14.85 1.47
C GLU A 395 -10.45 -14.38 0.93
N ASN A 396 -9.46 -14.20 1.78
CA ASN A 396 -8.10 -13.79 1.36
C ASN A 396 -7.42 -14.82 0.46
N LYS A 397 -7.71 -16.12 0.59
CA LYS A 397 -7.20 -17.15 -0.34
C LYS A 397 -7.69 -16.91 -1.76
N ALA A 398 -8.95 -16.55 -1.94
CA ALA A 398 -9.51 -16.21 -3.25
C ALA A 398 -8.91 -14.89 -3.78
N LEU A 399 -8.79 -13.87 -2.91
CA LEU A 399 -8.23 -12.57 -3.29
C LEU A 399 -6.72 -12.63 -3.61
N ALA A 400 -6.01 -13.64 -3.14
CA ALA A 400 -4.58 -13.84 -3.42
C ALA A 400 -4.30 -14.35 -4.84
N HIS A 401 -5.34 -14.68 -5.64
CA HIS A 401 -5.14 -15.05 -7.03
C HIS A 401 -4.39 -13.93 -7.78
N PRO A 402 -3.30 -14.25 -8.53
CA PRO A 402 -2.49 -13.24 -9.20
C PRO A 402 -3.29 -12.43 -10.23
N SER A 403 -3.29 -11.12 -10.09
CA SER A 403 -3.90 -10.21 -11.08
C SER A 403 -3.00 -9.96 -12.28
N SER A 404 -1.68 -10.02 -12.10
CA SER A 404 -0.69 -9.79 -13.17
C SER A 404 -0.78 -10.75 -14.35
N VAL A 405 -1.39 -11.91 -14.17
CA VAL A 405 -1.56 -12.93 -15.21
C VAL A 405 -2.87 -12.79 -16.00
N ASP A 406 -3.67 -11.78 -15.72
CA ASP A 406 -5.04 -11.61 -16.27
C ASP A 406 -5.10 -10.63 -17.45
N SER A 407 -4.08 -10.63 -18.30
CA SER A 407 -3.99 -9.72 -19.44
C SER A 407 -5.16 -9.90 -20.43
N ILE A 408 -5.75 -8.78 -20.85
CA ILE A 408 -6.81 -8.70 -21.86
C ILE A 408 -6.42 -7.64 -22.91
N PRO A 409 -6.46 -7.91 -24.22
CA PRO A 409 -6.16 -6.91 -25.24
C PRO A 409 -7.13 -5.71 -25.16
N THR A 410 -6.58 -4.50 -25.29
CA THR A 410 -7.33 -3.24 -25.33
C THR A 410 -6.89 -2.37 -26.51
N SER A 411 -7.52 -1.22 -26.71
CA SER A 411 -7.19 -0.24 -27.77
C SER A 411 -7.09 -0.87 -29.17
N ALA A 412 -8.10 -1.69 -29.53
CA ALA A 412 -8.16 -2.41 -30.81
C ALA A 412 -6.91 -3.26 -31.07
N ASN A 413 -6.43 -3.96 -30.05
CA ASN A 413 -5.25 -4.83 -30.01
C ASN A 413 -3.89 -4.08 -30.12
N GLN A 414 -3.86 -2.77 -30.12
CA GLN A 414 -2.61 -2.02 -30.01
C GLN A 414 -1.96 -2.23 -28.64
N GLU A 415 -2.79 -2.36 -27.62
CA GLU A 415 -2.38 -2.69 -26.24
C GLU A 415 -2.78 -4.14 -25.98
N ASP A 416 -2.07 -5.08 -26.58
CA ASP A 416 -2.39 -6.51 -26.61
C ASP A 416 -1.91 -7.28 -25.37
N HIS A 417 -1.10 -6.64 -24.55
CA HIS A 417 -0.67 -7.15 -23.23
C HIS A 417 -0.73 -6.04 -22.19
N VAL A 418 -1.42 -6.28 -21.09
CA VAL A 418 -1.68 -5.32 -20.01
C VAL A 418 -1.38 -5.94 -18.64
N SER A 419 -1.10 -5.11 -17.64
CA SER A 419 -0.61 -5.56 -16.33
C SER A 419 -1.69 -5.85 -15.30
N MET A 420 -2.88 -5.24 -15.41
CA MET A 420 -3.92 -5.21 -14.38
C MET A 420 -3.43 -4.63 -13.03
N ALA A 421 -2.36 -3.84 -13.04
CA ALA A 421 -1.73 -3.33 -11.83
C ALA A 421 -2.67 -2.50 -10.92
N PRO A 422 -3.58 -1.66 -11.43
CA PRO A 422 -4.51 -0.94 -10.55
C PRO A 422 -5.41 -1.89 -9.75
N ALA A 423 -5.95 -2.93 -10.35
CA ALA A 423 -6.74 -3.95 -9.66
C ALA A 423 -5.88 -4.77 -8.68
N ALA A 424 -4.65 -5.12 -9.09
CA ALA A 424 -3.69 -5.82 -8.22
C ALA A 424 -3.41 -5.04 -6.95
N GLY A 425 -3.16 -3.73 -7.06
CA GLY A 425 -2.92 -2.85 -5.92
C GLY A 425 -4.17 -2.63 -5.06
N ARG A 426 -5.29 -2.32 -5.68
CA ARG A 426 -6.53 -2.00 -4.98
C ARG A 426 -7.06 -3.16 -4.13
N ARG A 427 -6.99 -4.40 -4.61
CA ARG A 427 -7.48 -5.57 -3.85
C ARG A 427 -6.74 -5.76 -2.52
N LEU A 428 -5.50 -5.27 -2.41
CA LEU A 428 -4.71 -5.37 -1.19
C LEU A 428 -5.41 -4.72 0.01
N TRP A 429 -6.19 -3.69 -0.21
CA TRP A 429 -6.88 -2.97 0.86
C TRP A 429 -7.93 -3.85 1.55
N SER A 430 -8.75 -4.54 0.77
CA SER A 430 -9.72 -5.51 1.31
C SER A 430 -9.01 -6.67 2.01
N MET A 431 -7.89 -7.15 1.47
CA MET A 431 -7.10 -8.18 2.09
C MET A 431 -6.49 -7.72 3.42
N ALA A 432 -6.01 -6.49 3.47
CA ALA A 432 -5.49 -5.88 4.70
C ALA A 432 -6.58 -5.77 5.78
N ASP A 433 -7.79 -5.35 5.41
CA ASP A 433 -8.93 -5.30 6.34
C ASP A 433 -9.27 -6.70 6.88
N ASN A 434 -9.26 -7.71 6.04
CA ASN A 434 -9.47 -9.10 6.46
C ASN A 434 -8.38 -9.57 7.44
N VAL A 435 -7.11 -9.31 7.14
CA VAL A 435 -5.99 -9.67 8.04
C VAL A 435 -6.12 -8.92 9.38
N ARG A 436 -6.48 -7.65 9.34
CA ARG A 436 -6.70 -6.84 10.55
C ARG A 436 -7.78 -7.42 11.43
N GLY A 437 -8.90 -7.87 10.85
CA GLY A 437 -9.97 -8.57 11.57
C GLY A 437 -9.50 -9.88 12.20
N ILE A 438 -8.74 -10.69 11.47
CA ILE A 438 -8.16 -11.94 11.98
C ILE A 438 -7.23 -11.67 13.16
N LEU A 439 -6.32 -10.70 13.00
CA LEU A 439 -5.35 -10.33 14.05
C LEU A 439 -6.03 -9.71 15.27
N ALA A 440 -7.10 -8.97 15.09
CA ALA A 440 -7.91 -8.47 16.20
C ALA A 440 -8.45 -9.62 17.05
N VAL A 441 -8.97 -10.66 16.42
CA VAL A 441 -9.45 -11.86 17.14
C VAL A 441 -8.28 -12.59 17.83
N GLU A 442 -7.13 -12.74 17.16
CA GLU A 442 -5.95 -13.38 17.80
C GLU A 442 -5.45 -12.58 19.01
N TRP A 443 -5.36 -11.28 18.89
CA TRP A 443 -4.91 -10.41 19.99
C TRP A 443 -5.84 -10.51 21.19
N LEU A 444 -7.15 -10.46 20.97
CA LEU A 444 -8.16 -10.68 21.98
C LEU A 444 -8.03 -12.08 22.61
N ALA A 445 -7.91 -13.11 21.79
CA ALA A 445 -7.80 -14.50 22.24
C ALA A 445 -6.52 -14.75 23.04
N ALA A 446 -5.38 -14.25 22.59
CA ALA A 446 -4.11 -14.42 23.28
C ALA A 446 -4.11 -13.71 24.64
N CYS A 447 -4.61 -12.48 24.72
CA CYS A 447 -4.77 -11.77 26.00
C CYS A 447 -5.76 -12.48 26.93
N GLN A 448 -6.86 -13.00 26.40
CA GLN A 448 -7.81 -13.81 27.16
C GLN A 448 -7.15 -15.06 27.73
N GLY A 449 -6.38 -15.77 26.91
CA GLY A 449 -5.63 -16.95 27.34
C GLY A 449 -4.61 -16.65 28.43
N LEU A 450 -3.91 -15.52 28.30
CA LEU A 450 -2.95 -15.08 29.33
C LEU A 450 -3.62 -14.72 30.65
N ASP A 451 -4.82 -14.16 30.62
CA ASP A 451 -5.58 -13.87 31.84
C ASP A 451 -5.97 -15.16 32.59
N PHE A 452 -6.10 -16.30 31.90
CA PHE A 452 -6.27 -17.61 32.53
C PHE A 452 -4.99 -18.22 33.11
N ARG A 453 -3.82 -17.56 32.98
CA ARG A 453 -2.54 -18.03 33.51
C ARG A 453 -2.24 -17.49 34.92
N ASN A 454 -3.27 -17.31 35.75
CA ASN A 454 -3.15 -17.02 37.18
C ASN A 454 -2.30 -15.78 37.51
N GLY A 455 -2.39 -14.73 36.72
CA GLY A 455 -1.69 -13.46 36.93
C GLY A 455 -0.21 -13.47 36.56
N LEU A 456 0.30 -14.53 35.96
CA LEU A 456 1.68 -14.59 35.47
C LEU A 456 1.92 -13.52 34.39
N LYS A 457 3.09 -12.92 34.44
CA LYS A 457 3.51 -11.87 33.50
C LYS A 457 4.30 -12.45 32.33
N THR A 458 4.05 -11.86 31.16
CA THR A 458 4.88 -12.05 29.97
C THR A 458 6.11 -11.12 30.01
N SER A 459 6.79 -10.97 28.88
CA SER A 459 7.84 -9.95 28.73
C SER A 459 7.25 -8.53 28.78
N GLU A 460 8.07 -7.52 29.05
CA GLU A 460 7.62 -6.13 29.16
C GLU A 460 6.95 -5.63 27.86
N GLY A 461 7.53 -5.94 26.69
CA GLY A 461 6.95 -5.54 25.40
C GLY A 461 5.57 -6.14 25.17
N LEU A 462 5.39 -7.42 25.50
CA LEU A 462 4.10 -8.09 25.38
C LEU A 462 3.09 -7.61 26.45
N GLU A 463 3.56 -7.27 27.65
CA GLU A 463 2.69 -6.64 28.68
C GLU A 463 2.20 -5.25 28.21
N GLN A 464 3.00 -4.48 27.47
CA GLN A 464 2.55 -3.24 26.85
C GLN A 464 1.37 -3.49 25.89
N ALA A 465 1.50 -4.50 25.03
CA ALA A 465 0.41 -4.89 24.10
C ALA A 465 -0.86 -5.33 24.88
N ARG A 466 -0.71 -6.08 25.97
CA ARG A 466 -1.84 -6.47 26.83
C ARG A 466 -2.52 -5.26 27.48
N ARG A 467 -1.73 -4.36 28.06
CA ARG A 467 -2.27 -3.15 28.72
C ARG A 467 -3.04 -2.30 27.72
N LEU A 468 -2.47 -2.06 26.53
CA LEU A 468 -3.14 -1.29 25.48
C LEU A 468 -4.51 -1.87 25.14
N LEU A 469 -4.61 -3.18 24.96
CA LEU A 469 -5.90 -3.83 24.67
C LEU A 469 -6.86 -3.68 25.85
N ARG A 470 -6.39 -3.91 27.08
CA ARG A 470 -7.22 -3.90 28.30
C ARG A 470 -7.71 -2.50 28.69
N GLU A 471 -7.08 -1.44 28.19
CA GLU A 471 -7.61 -0.08 28.32
C GLU A 471 -8.92 0.12 27.53
N HIS A 472 -9.17 -0.69 26.50
CA HIS A 472 -10.31 -0.56 25.58
C HIS A 472 -11.27 -1.74 25.64
N VAL A 473 -10.79 -2.93 25.95
CA VAL A 473 -11.58 -4.17 25.98
C VAL A 473 -11.30 -4.93 27.28
N SER A 474 -12.34 -5.13 28.07
CA SER A 474 -12.23 -5.88 29.31
C SER A 474 -12.12 -7.39 29.09
N PHE A 475 -11.66 -8.12 30.10
CA PHE A 475 -11.69 -9.57 30.12
C PHE A 475 -13.09 -10.11 29.77
N TYR A 476 -13.14 -11.19 29.02
CA TYR A 476 -14.39 -11.83 28.59
C TYR A 476 -14.82 -12.87 29.63
N ASP A 477 -15.55 -12.43 30.63
CA ASP A 477 -15.99 -13.25 31.77
C ASP A 477 -17.20 -14.14 31.42
N LYS A 478 -18.08 -13.64 30.59
CA LYS A 478 -19.30 -14.31 30.12
C LYS A 478 -19.69 -13.79 28.75
N ASP A 479 -20.56 -14.53 28.06
CA ASP A 479 -21.04 -14.14 26.74
C ASP A 479 -21.64 -12.73 26.75
N ARG A 480 -21.24 -11.92 25.77
CA ARG A 480 -21.69 -10.57 25.53
C ARG A 480 -21.67 -10.26 24.03
N PHE A 481 -22.22 -9.11 23.64
CA PHE A 481 -22.12 -8.64 22.24
C PHE A 481 -20.65 -8.45 21.87
N PHE A 482 -20.11 -9.35 21.03
CA PHE A 482 -18.66 -9.48 20.81
C PHE A 482 -18.11 -8.55 19.73
N ALA A 483 -18.92 -8.20 18.71
CA ALA A 483 -18.45 -7.40 17.58
C ALA A 483 -17.80 -6.06 17.98
N PRO A 484 -18.30 -5.32 18.99
CA PRO A 484 -17.63 -4.10 19.45
C PRO A 484 -16.21 -4.32 20.00
N ASP A 485 -15.94 -5.47 20.61
CA ASP A 485 -14.60 -5.80 21.11
C ASP A 485 -13.63 -6.03 19.95
N ILE A 486 -14.08 -6.76 18.92
CA ILE A 486 -13.29 -6.99 17.70
C ILE A 486 -13.03 -5.67 16.97
N GLU A 487 -14.03 -4.81 16.86
CA GLU A 487 -13.89 -3.50 16.23
C GLU A 487 -12.89 -2.61 16.99
N ALA A 488 -12.97 -2.56 18.31
CA ALA A 488 -12.03 -1.79 19.12
C ALA A 488 -10.58 -2.27 18.92
N ALA A 489 -10.35 -3.58 18.95
CA ALA A 489 -9.04 -4.15 18.66
C ALA A 489 -8.57 -3.84 17.23
N SER A 490 -9.47 -3.93 16.23
CA SER A 490 -9.18 -3.60 14.84
C SER A 490 -8.76 -2.14 14.66
N GLN A 491 -9.42 -1.22 15.34
CA GLN A 491 -9.09 0.22 15.31
C GLN A 491 -7.72 0.50 15.92
N LEU A 492 -7.36 -0.16 17.02
CA LEU A 492 -6.03 -0.06 17.61
C LEU A 492 -4.93 -0.58 16.66
N LEU A 493 -5.20 -1.66 15.93
CA LEU A 493 -4.30 -2.19 14.92
C LEU A 493 -4.15 -1.22 13.74
N ALA A 494 -5.25 -0.65 13.26
CA ALA A 494 -5.25 0.32 12.16
C ALA A 494 -4.46 1.61 12.52
N ALA A 495 -4.44 1.99 13.79
CA ALA A 495 -3.65 3.12 14.28
C ALA A 495 -2.13 2.83 14.38
N GLY A 496 -1.70 1.59 14.12
CA GLY A 496 -0.28 1.21 14.09
C GLY A 496 0.40 1.12 15.46
N HIS A 497 -0.37 1.04 16.55
CA HIS A 497 0.20 1.06 17.90
C HIS A 497 1.14 -0.10 18.21
N LEU A 498 0.97 -1.27 17.55
CA LEU A 498 1.83 -2.43 17.78
C LEU A 498 3.13 -2.38 16.98
N THR A 499 3.20 -1.58 15.94
CA THR A 499 4.37 -1.49 15.05
C THR A 499 5.62 -1.00 15.81
N SER A 500 5.45 -0.07 16.76
CA SER A 500 6.54 0.48 17.55
C SER A 500 7.18 -0.52 18.54
N LEU A 501 6.58 -1.67 18.74
CA LEU A 501 7.13 -2.73 19.59
C LEU A 501 8.22 -3.54 18.88
N LEU A 502 8.31 -3.45 17.55
CA LEU A 502 9.36 -4.07 16.75
C LEU A 502 10.53 -3.10 16.51
N PRO A 503 11.75 -3.63 16.26
CA PRO A 503 12.85 -2.78 15.80
C PRO A 503 12.51 -2.04 14.50
N ALA A 504 12.66 -0.71 14.47
CA ALA A 504 12.28 0.13 13.32
C ALA A 504 13.00 -0.27 12.02
N ALA A 505 14.28 -0.65 12.10
CA ALA A 505 15.08 -1.07 10.94
C ALA A 505 14.59 -2.35 10.24
N LEU A 506 13.61 -3.04 10.82
CA LEU A 506 13.07 -4.28 10.27
C LEU A 506 12.19 -4.02 9.03
N LEU A 507 11.47 -2.92 9.03
CA LEU A 507 10.42 -2.57 8.05
C LEU A 507 10.87 -1.43 7.13
N PRO A 508 10.83 -1.60 5.80
CA PRO A 508 11.45 -0.68 4.83
C PRO A 508 10.95 0.78 4.91
N SER A 509 9.66 1.01 5.12
CA SER A 509 9.12 2.37 5.12
C SER A 509 9.23 3.07 6.48
N GLN A 510 9.78 2.40 7.47
CA GLN A 510 9.98 2.91 8.83
C GLN A 510 11.45 3.09 9.20
N ALA A 511 12.36 2.72 8.31
CA ALA A 511 13.80 2.81 8.49
C ALA A 511 14.32 4.24 8.22
#